data_91a1f65859bd09cc765ce0d1802bedae
#
_entry.id   91a1f65859bd09cc765ce0d1802bedae
#
_cell.length_a   1.000
_cell.length_b   1.000
_cell.length_c   1.000
_cell.angle_alpha   90.00
_cell.angle_beta   90.00
_cell.angle_gamma   90.00
#
_symmetry.space_group_name_H-M   'P 1'
#
loop_
_entity.id
_entity.type
_entity.pdbx_description
1 polymer ?
#
loop_
_entity_poly.entity_id
_entity_poly.type
_entity_poly.pdbx_seq_one_letter_code
_entity_poly.pdbx_strand_id
1 'polypeptide(L)'
;MKGVEIDTAFFDGNHAPEIAVEGCHIDDAREKEVLDNSFDGWRTILGRQECGPSQRHGWLLPSSSSSSSTAHPITHVRLCMFPDGGIARFRLFGHAIPLLPSNPSTVFDLAATANGGVAVACSDQHFGTKDNLLLPGRGVDMGDGWETKRSRGEHVDWVIVRLGVPGVVERVVVDTAHFRGNFPQKVRVFAAPATLETDGREVVPGAGDEAWTEILEAQALGPDKEHEFGREVLKEVDGEGEGMVYGFVKMVIIPDGGVKRFRVFGRRAGGGEVGGRMGRA
;
A
#
# COMPACT_ATOMS: atom_id res chain seq x y z
N MET A 1 0.04 12.52 -10.81
CA MET A 1 -1.22 12.73 -10.08
C MET A 1 -2.36 12.69 -11.08
N LYS A 2 -3.53 12.12 -10.70
CA LYS A 2 -4.69 11.96 -11.61
C LYS A 2 -5.95 12.68 -11.14
N GLY A 3 -6.07 12.96 -9.84
CA GLY A 3 -7.25 13.61 -9.29
C GLY A 3 -7.05 14.13 -7.87
N VAL A 4 -7.95 15.01 -7.48
CA VAL A 4 -8.02 15.61 -6.14
C VAL A 4 -9.45 15.44 -5.62
N GLU A 5 -9.60 15.11 -4.34
CA GLU A 5 -10.88 15.10 -3.64
C GLU A 5 -10.78 15.97 -2.37
N ILE A 6 -11.75 16.83 -2.17
CA ILE A 6 -11.97 17.60 -0.95
C ILE A 6 -13.32 17.19 -0.37
N ASP A 7 -13.33 16.83 0.89
CA ASP A 7 -14.54 16.45 1.63
C ASP A 7 -14.76 17.48 2.75
N THR A 8 -15.87 18.20 2.67
CA THR A 8 -16.31 19.19 3.68
C THR A 8 -17.37 18.63 4.62
N ALA A 9 -17.49 17.30 4.75
CA ALA A 9 -18.48 16.64 5.60
C ALA A 9 -18.45 17.22 7.02
N PHE A 10 -19.64 17.50 7.57
CA PHE A 10 -19.88 18.09 8.89
C PHE A 10 -19.49 19.57 9.04
N PHE A 11 -19.02 20.22 7.99
CA PHE A 11 -18.76 21.66 7.96
C PHE A 11 -19.90 22.36 7.21
N ASP A 12 -21.02 22.63 7.87
CA ASP A 12 -22.22 23.17 7.23
C ASP A 12 -22.14 24.68 7.04
N GLY A 13 -21.65 25.43 8.04
CA GLY A 13 -21.57 26.90 8.01
C GLY A 13 -20.15 27.46 8.03
N ASN A 14 -19.16 26.57 8.19
CA ASN A 14 -17.75 26.93 8.38
C ASN A 14 -16.80 26.11 7.51
N HIS A 15 -17.29 25.58 6.38
CA HIS A 15 -16.44 24.94 5.37
C HIS A 15 -15.55 25.98 4.69
N ALA A 16 -14.47 25.52 4.04
CA ALA A 16 -13.66 26.37 3.16
C ALA A 16 -14.42 26.66 1.87
N PRO A 17 -14.79 27.93 1.57
CA PRO A 17 -15.58 28.28 0.38
C PRO A 17 -14.84 28.01 -0.93
N GLU A 18 -13.53 28.19 -0.94
CA GLU A 18 -12.67 27.92 -2.09
C GLU A 18 -11.38 27.28 -1.67
N ILE A 19 -10.83 26.45 -2.56
CA ILE A 19 -9.53 25.78 -2.38
C ILE A 19 -8.66 25.89 -3.64
N ALA A 20 -7.37 25.70 -3.45
CA ALA A 20 -6.42 25.39 -4.53
C ALA A 20 -5.42 24.37 -4.03
N VAL A 21 -4.79 23.65 -4.95
CA VAL A 21 -3.76 22.67 -4.62
C VAL A 21 -2.49 22.97 -5.40
N GLU A 22 -1.38 23.03 -4.68
CA GLU A 22 -0.05 23.22 -5.25
C GLU A 22 0.84 22.05 -4.88
N GLY A 23 1.83 21.79 -5.69
CA GLY A 23 2.81 20.74 -5.45
C GLY A 23 4.19 21.11 -5.92
N CYS A 24 5.18 20.42 -5.36
CA CYS A 24 6.57 20.58 -5.76
C CYS A 24 7.31 19.24 -5.74
N HIS A 25 8.46 19.22 -6.36
CA HIS A 25 9.45 18.16 -6.23
C HIS A 25 10.69 18.76 -5.55
N ILE A 26 11.08 18.19 -4.43
CA ILE A 26 12.29 18.59 -3.71
C ILE A 26 13.04 17.34 -3.24
N ASP A 27 14.34 17.51 -3.04
CA ASP A 27 15.20 16.54 -2.39
C ASP A 27 15.17 16.75 -0.87
N ASP A 28 15.49 15.71 -0.09
CA ASP A 28 15.48 15.74 1.38
C ASP A 28 16.28 16.91 1.97
N ALA A 29 17.37 17.32 1.30
CA ALA A 29 18.19 18.44 1.73
C ALA A 29 17.45 19.80 1.80
N ARG A 30 16.36 19.94 1.03
CA ARG A 30 15.55 21.17 0.96
C ARG A 30 14.22 21.05 1.71
N GLU A 31 13.93 19.93 2.37
CA GLU A 31 12.67 19.71 3.09
C GLU A 31 12.41 20.82 4.12
N LYS A 32 13.45 21.32 4.78
CA LYS A 32 13.33 22.41 5.73
C LYS A 32 12.74 23.69 5.12
N GLU A 33 13.05 24.01 3.86
CA GLU A 33 12.53 25.19 3.17
C GLU A 33 10.99 25.10 2.98
N VAL A 34 10.47 23.88 2.79
CA VAL A 34 9.04 23.60 2.71
C VAL A 34 8.39 23.75 4.08
N LEU A 35 9.02 23.22 5.13
CA LEU A 35 8.49 23.22 6.49
C LEU A 35 8.46 24.64 7.09
N ASP A 36 9.45 25.47 6.81
CA ASP A 36 9.50 26.87 7.27
C ASP A 36 8.83 27.87 6.31
N ASN A 37 8.18 27.36 5.27
CA ASN A 37 7.46 28.11 4.25
C ASN A 37 8.31 29.12 3.46
N SER A 38 9.60 28.90 3.37
CA SER A 38 10.53 29.72 2.57
C SER A 38 10.68 29.24 1.12
N PHE A 39 10.14 28.05 0.80
CA PHE A 39 10.22 27.48 -0.53
C PHE A 39 9.31 28.20 -1.52
N ASP A 40 9.84 28.64 -2.65
CA ASP A 40 9.15 29.42 -3.69
C ASP A 40 8.84 28.61 -4.97
N GLY A 41 9.28 27.36 -5.04
CA GLY A 41 9.13 26.49 -6.23
C GLY A 41 7.78 25.77 -6.35
N TRP A 42 6.73 26.23 -5.69
CA TRP A 42 5.39 25.65 -5.77
C TRP A 42 4.77 25.84 -7.15
N ARG A 43 4.13 24.79 -7.66
CA ARG A 43 3.40 24.80 -8.93
C ARG A 43 1.94 24.44 -8.69
N THR A 44 1.05 25.16 -9.36
CA THR A 44 -0.40 24.87 -9.29
C THR A 44 -0.69 23.50 -9.91
N ILE A 45 -1.30 22.61 -9.12
CA ILE A 45 -1.84 21.32 -9.55
C ILE A 45 -3.31 21.45 -9.89
N LEU A 46 -4.06 22.11 -9.01
CA LEU A 46 -5.48 22.46 -9.17
C LEU A 46 -5.64 23.94 -8.84
N GLY A 47 -6.09 24.72 -9.83
CA GLY A 47 -6.42 26.13 -9.63
C GLY A 47 -7.58 26.29 -8.65
N ARG A 48 -7.95 27.53 -8.31
CA ARG A 48 -9.06 27.82 -7.40
C ARG A 48 -10.34 27.13 -7.85
N GLN A 49 -10.98 26.45 -6.90
CA GLN A 49 -12.25 25.74 -7.06
C GLN A 49 -13.17 26.07 -5.89
N GLU A 50 -14.44 26.28 -6.19
CA GLU A 50 -15.48 26.47 -5.18
C GLU A 50 -15.79 25.14 -4.48
N CYS A 51 -16.04 25.23 -3.18
CA CYS A 51 -16.51 24.12 -2.36
C CYS A 51 -17.81 24.51 -1.66
N GLY A 52 -18.77 23.60 -1.62
CA GLY A 52 -19.98 23.74 -0.83
C GLY A 52 -19.88 23.06 0.53
N PRO A 53 -20.85 23.32 1.43
CA PRO A 53 -20.89 22.72 2.75
C PRO A 53 -21.27 21.24 2.71
N SER A 54 -20.71 20.46 3.63
CA SER A 54 -21.10 19.08 3.94
C SER A 54 -21.21 18.14 2.73
N GLN A 55 -20.25 18.23 1.79
CA GLN A 55 -20.26 17.41 0.57
C GLN A 55 -18.84 17.06 0.09
N ARG A 56 -18.78 16.13 -0.87
CA ARG A 56 -17.53 15.73 -1.54
C ARG A 56 -17.41 16.42 -2.88
N HIS A 57 -16.23 16.95 -3.15
CA HIS A 57 -15.83 17.56 -4.40
C HIS A 57 -14.67 16.77 -5.01
N GLY A 58 -14.79 16.41 -6.27
CA GLY A 58 -13.75 15.64 -6.98
C GLY A 58 -13.40 16.27 -8.32
N TRP A 59 -12.12 16.42 -8.59
CA TRP A 59 -11.60 16.95 -9.85
C TRP A 59 -10.62 15.98 -10.48
N LEU A 60 -10.87 15.64 -11.74
CA LEU A 60 -9.90 14.95 -12.55
C LEU A 60 -8.87 15.96 -13.06
N LEU A 61 -7.61 15.66 -12.88
CA LEU A 61 -6.52 16.47 -13.41
C LEU A 61 -6.27 16.09 -14.88
N PRO A 62 -5.96 17.05 -15.74
CA PRO A 62 -5.64 16.76 -17.13
C PRO A 62 -4.48 15.76 -17.17
N SER A 63 -4.65 14.67 -17.92
CA SER A 63 -3.52 13.81 -18.23
C SER A 63 -2.59 14.64 -19.13
N SER A 64 -1.36 14.90 -18.65
CA SER A 64 -0.34 15.50 -19.50
C SER A 64 -0.06 14.53 -20.65
N SER A 65 -0.74 14.73 -21.77
CA SER A 65 -0.54 13.97 -23.03
C SER A 65 0.77 14.35 -23.74
N SER A 66 1.55 15.25 -23.14
CA SER A 66 2.89 15.55 -23.62
C SER A 66 3.86 14.50 -23.10
N SER A 67 4.44 13.75 -24.01
CA SER A 67 5.54 12.79 -23.86
C SER A 67 6.85 13.44 -23.38
N SER A 68 6.77 14.45 -22.54
CA SER A 68 7.94 15.01 -21.87
C SER A 68 8.33 14.08 -20.73
N SER A 69 9.34 13.27 -20.96
CA SER A 69 10.02 12.36 -20.03
C SER A 69 10.65 13.06 -18.81
N THR A 70 10.32 14.33 -18.56
CA THR A 70 10.91 15.18 -17.53
C THR A 70 9.93 15.64 -16.45
N ALA A 71 8.74 15.04 -16.37
CA ALA A 71 7.83 15.34 -15.27
C ALA A 71 8.36 14.71 -13.98
N HIS A 72 9.03 15.50 -13.16
CA HIS A 72 9.45 15.06 -11.83
C HIS A 72 8.24 14.62 -10.99
N PRO A 73 8.38 13.54 -10.22
CA PRO A 73 7.33 13.13 -9.29
C PRO A 73 7.08 14.24 -8.27
N ILE A 74 5.84 14.39 -7.82
CA ILE A 74 5.49 15.35 -6.77
C ILE A 74 5.82 14.71 -5.44
N THR A 75 6.66 15.36 -4.64
CA THR A 75 7.07 14.91 -3.31
C THR A 75 6.25 15.57 -2.21
N HIS A 76 5.91 16.87 -2.38
CA HIS A 76 5.17 17.66 -1.42
C HIS A 76 3.98 18.34 -2.07
N VAL A 77 2.88 18.43 -1.32
CA VAL A 77 1.64 19.08 -1.74
C VAL A 77 1.16 19.97 -0.62
N ARG A 78 0.69 21.17 -0.96
CA ARG A 78 -0.05 22.03 -0.02
C ARG A 78 -1.45 22.31 -0.53
N LEU A 79 -2.38 22.30 0.42
CA LEU A 79 -3.77 22.71 0.22
C LEU A 79 -3.90 24.16 0.67
N CYS A 80 -4.35 25.02 -0.23
CA CYS A 80 -4.64 26.41 0.05
C CYS A 80 -6.16 26.58 0.21
N MET A 81 -6.59 27.28 1.25
CA MET A 81 -7.99 27.61 1.52
C MET A 81 -8.21 29.11 1.40
N PHE A 82 -9.40 29.55 0.95
CA PHE A 82 -9.71 30.93 0.72
C PHE A 82 -11.12 31.28 1.23
N PRO A 83 -11.27 32.19 2.23
CA PRO A 83 -10.19 32.75 3.02
C PRO A 83 -9.65 31.72 4.04
N ASP A 84 -10.51 30.93 4.65
CA ASP A 84 -10.29 29.90 5.64
C ASP A 84 -11.49 28.93 5.68
N GLY A 85 -11.50 27.96 6.58
CA GLY A 85 -12.63 27.07 6.82
C GLY A 85 -12.24 25.64 7.11
N GLY A 86 -13.26 24.81 7.34
CA GLY A 86 -13.11 23.40 7.68
C GLY A 86 -13.08 22.48 6.46
N ILE A 87 -12.18 21.53 6.49
CA ILE A 87 -12.08 20.42 5.54
C ILE A 87 -11.95 19.11 6.33
N ALA A 88 -12.86 18.17 6.11
CA ALA A 88 -12.86 16.88 6.78
C ALA A 88 -11.79 15.94 6.22
N ARG A 89 -11.61 15.93 4.89
CA ARG A 89 -10.63 15.06 4.21
C ARG A 89 -10.08 15.73 2.96
N PHE A 90 -8.81 15.53 2.75
CA PHE A 90 -8.09 15.85 1.52
C PHE A 90 -7.48 14.57 0.97
N ARG A 91 -7.80 14.20 -0.28
CA ARG A 91 -7.30 13.00 -0.93
C ARG A 91 -6.71 13.33 -2.28
N LEU A 92 -5.60 12.68 -2.58
CA LEU A 92 -4.90 12.76 -3.84
C LEU A 92 -4.92 11.39 -4.52
N PHE A 93 -5.31 11.35 -5.76
CA PHE A 93 -5.36 10.13 -6.57
C PHE A 93 -4.26 10.15 -7.62
N GLY A 94 -3.56 9.03 -7.76
CA GLY A 94 -2.46 8.91 -8.71
C GLY A 94 -1.69 7.61 -8.51
N HIS A 95 -0.54 7.51 -9.18
CA HIS A 95 0.40 6.43 -8.94
C HIS A 95 1.45 6.91 -7.94
N ALA A 96 1.58 6.19 -6.84
CA ALA A 96 2.71 6.37 -5.94
C ALA A 96 3.98 5.86 -6.63
N ILE A 97 5.04 6.66 -6.54
CA ILE A 97 6.37 6.26 -7.02
C ILE A 97 7.20 6.04 -5.75
N PRO A 98 7.44 4.79 -5.37
CA PRO A 98 8.18 4.50 -4.15
C PRO A 98 9.66 4.91 -4.29
N LEU A 99 10.22 5.45 -3.22
CA LEU A 99 11.66 5.68 -3.11
C LEU A 99 12.31 4.35 -2.73
N LEU A 100 12.71 3.60 -3.74
CA LEU A 100 13.37 2.32 -3.52
C LEU A 100 14.83 2.52 -3.13
N PRO A 101 15.38 1.66 -2.25
CA PRO A 101 16.80 1.67 -1.95
C PRO A 101 17.64 1.59 -3.23
N SER A 102 18.68 2.41 -3.34
CA SER A 102 19.59 2.40 -4.50
C SER A 102 20.33 1.06 -4.65
N ASN A 103 20.74 0.46 -3.53
CA ASN A 103 21.35 -0.87 -3.52
C ASN A 103 20.27 -1.97 -3.65
N PRO A 104 20.28 -2.78 -4.73
CA PRO A 104 19.31 -3.86 -4.93
C PRO A 104 19.30 -4.93 -3.83
N SER A 105 20.45 -5.11 -3.15
CA SER A 105 20.58 -6.08 -2.06
C SER A 105 20.00 -5.60 -0.73
N THR A 106 19.53 -4.36 -0.64
CA THR A 106 18.92 -3.85 0.59
C THR A 106 17.58 -4.54 0.84
N VAL A 107 17.42 -5.08 2.04
CA VAL A 107 16.16 -5.65 2.51
C VAL A 107 15.26 -4.53 3.02
N PHE A 108 14.02 -4.46 2.52
CA PHE A 108 13.01 -3.48 2.94
C PHE A 108 11.61 -4.09 2.88
N ASP A 109 10.62 -3.43 3.44
CA ASP A 109 9.23 -3.91 3.43
C ASP A 109 8.60 -3.71 2.05
N LEU A 110 8.55 -4.80 1.27
CA LEU A 110 7.96 -4.84 -0.07
C LEU A 110 6.43 -4.62 -0.06
N ALA A 111 5.77 -4.88 1.07
CA ALA A 111 4.33 -4.75 1.22
C ALA A 111 3.89 -3.36 1.72
N ALA A 112 4.80 -2.55 2.27
CA ALA A 112 4.46 -1.24 2.82
C ALA A 112 3.80 -0.34 1.77
N THR A 113 2.72 0.37 2.15
CA THR A 113 2.07 1.36 1.28
C THR A 113 3.06 2.44 0.82
N ALA A 114 3.97 2.87 1.70
CA ALA A 114 5.02 3.83 1.37
C ALA A 114 5.95 3.35 0.23
N ASN A 115 6.10 2.04 0.07
CA ASN A 115 6.89 1.40 -0.98
C ASN A 115 6.05 0.94 -2.18
N GLY A 116 4.76 1.35 -2.23
CA GLY A 116 3.85 1.03 -3.32
C GLY A 116 3.05 -0.26 -3.16
N GLY A 117 3.12 -0.92 -1.99
CA GLY A 117 2.30 -2.09 -1.65
C GLY A 117 0.81 -1.75 -1.57
N VAL A 118 -0.04 -2.65 -2.03
CA VAL A 118 -1.50 -2.48 -2.06
C VAL A 118 -2.19 -3.78 -1.67
N ALA A 119 -3.10 -3.72 -0.70
CA ALA A 119 -4.00 -4.83 -0.40
C ALA A 119 -5.12 -4.86 -1.45
N VAL A 120 -5.04 -5.79 -2.41
CA VAL A 120 -5.90 -5.80 -3.60
C VAL A 120 -7.21 -6.53 -3.40
N ALA A 121 -7.24 -7.55 -2.54
CA ALA A 121 -8.46 -8.33 -2.24
C ALA A 121 -8.41 -8.93 -0.84
N CYS A 122 -9.56 -9.24 -0.28
CA CYS A 122 -9.70 -10.00 0.97
C CYS A 122 -11.01 -10.81 0.97
N SER A 123 -11.10 -11.82 1.83
CA SER A 123 -12.32 -12.59 2.06
C SER A 123 -13.38 -11.78 2.78
N ASP A 124 -12.99 -11.06 3.81
CA ASP A 124 -13.85 -10.22 4.66
C ASP A 124 -13.10 -9.03 5.23
N GLN A 125 -13.80 -7.96 5.59
CA GLN A 125 -13.30 -6.77 6.29
C GLN A 125 -14.45 -6.13 7.10
N HIS A 126 -14.84 -6.81 8.17
CA HIS A 126 -16.04 -6.45 8.92
C HIS A 126 -15.86 -5.20 9.79
N PHE A 127 -14.81 -5.13 10.61
CA PHE A 127 -14.55 -4.02 11.53
C PHE A 127 -13.40 -3.11 11.10
N GLY A 128 -12.43 -3.64 10.37
CA GLY A 128 -11.29 -2.89 9.90
C GLY A 128 -10.92 -3.29 8.48
N THR A 129 -10.49 -2.32 7.67
CA THR A 129 -10.18 -2.56 6.26
C THR A 129 -8.82 -3.24 6.06
N LYS A 130 -8.71 -4.07 5.01
CA LYS A 130 -7.46 -4.73 4.62
C LYS A 130 -6.30 -3.75 4.38
N ASP A 131 -6.61 -2.52 3.97
CA ASP A 131 -5.60 -1.50 3.64
C ASP A 131 -4.79 -1.07 4.88
N ASN A 132 -5.39 -1.16 6.07
CA ASN A 132 -4.72 -0.87 7.33
C ASN A 132 -3.50 -1.75 7.61
N LEU A 133 -3.48 -2.98 7.07
CA LEU A 133 -2.36 -3.92 7.24
C LEU A 133 -1.01 -3.34 6.80
N LEU A 134 -1.01 -2.46 5.81
CA LEU A 134 0.19 -1.97 5.13
C LEU A 134 0.63 -0.57 5.59
N LEU A 135 -0.12 0.02 6.54
CA LEU A 135 0.18 1.35 7.10
C LEU A 135 1.48 1.33 7.92
N PRO A 136 2.19 2.45 8.03
CA PRO A 136 3.40 2.56 8.85
C PRO A 136 3.10 2.41 10.34
N GLY A 137 4.14 2.07 11.11
CA GLY A 137 4.04 1.93 12.57
C GLY A 137 3.09 0.82 13.03
N ARG A 138 2.86 0.77 14.34
CA ARG A 138 1.96 -0.23 14.95
C ARG A 138 0.55 0.32 15.21
N GLY A 139 0.30 1.62 14.95
CA GLY A 139 -0.99 2.26 15.24
C GLY A 139 -1.27 2.44 16.74
N VAL A 140 -2.49 2.85 17.08
CA VAL A 140 -2.84 3.25 18.45
C VAL A 140 -3.88 2.35 19.13
N ASP A 141 -4.76 1.68 18.36
CA ASP A 141 -5.81 0.80 18.85
C ASP A 141 -6.20 -0.27 17.81
N MET A 142 -7.27 -1.02 18.04
CA MET A 142 -7.76 -2.03 17.08
C MET A 142 -8.34 -1.41 15.80
N GLY A 143 -8.86 -0.18 15.87
CA GLY A 143 -9.63 0.44 14.77
C GLY A 143 -8.84 0.68 13.50
N ASP A 144 -7.52 0.76 13.57
CA ASP A 144 -6.63 0.87 12.42
C ASP A 144 -5.91 -0.45 12.05
N GLY A 145 -6.49 -1.59 12.42
CA GLY A 145 -6.12 -2.92 11.94
C GLY A 145 -7.09 -3.47 10.88
N TRP A 146 -6.86 -4.66 10.42
CA TRP A 146 -7.80 -5.47 9.63
C TRP A 146 -8.44 -6.50 10.55
N GLU A 147 -9.77 -6.54 10.59
CA GLU A 147 -10.50 -7.47 11.43
C GLU A 147 -11.68 -8.05 10.67
N THR A 148 -11.75 -9.38 10.66
CA THR A 148 -12.79 -10.15 10.01
C THR A 148 -13.90 -10.53 10.99
N LYS A 149 -15.05 -10.86 10.46
CA LYS A 149 -16.21 -11.33 11.23
C LYS A 149 -15.91 -12.69 11.83
N ARG A 150 -16.29 -12.87 13.12
CA ARG A 150 -16.18 -14.17 13.78
C ARG A 150 -17.00 -15.24 13.06
N SER A 151 -16.33 -16.32 12.68
CA SER A 151 -16.92 -17.52 12.12
C SER A 151 -17.26 -18.55 13.20
N ARG A 152 -18.28 -19.39 12.97
CA ARG A 152 -18.70 -20.48 13.88
C ARG A 152 -18.55 -21.85 13.23
N GLY A 153 -17.50 -22.09 12.51
CA GLY A 153 -17.25 -23.35 11.82
C GLY A 153 -15.82 -23.42 11.33
N GLU A 154 -15.52 -24.47 10.58
CA GLU A 154 -14.25 -24.51 9.84
C GLU A 154 -14.22 -23.36 8.84
N HIS A 155 -13.29 -22.45 9.01
CA HIS A 155 -13.20 -21.23 8.23
C HIS A 155 -11.75 -20.75 8.16
N VAL A 156 -11.46 -20.00 7.12
CA VAL A 156 -10.24 -19.22 6.98
C VAL A 156 -10.55 -17.89 6.33
N ASP A 157 -9.91 -16.85 6.80
CA ASP A 157 -9.92 -15.56 6.12
C ASP A 157 -8.59 -15.29 5.46
N TRP A 158 -8.60 -14.46 4.42
CA TRP A 158 -7.40 -14.19 3.66
C TRP A 158 -7.39 -12.76 3.12
N VAL A 159 -6.18 -12.27 2.89
CA VAL A 159 -5.91 -11.02 2.18
C VAL A 159 -4.84 -11.24 1.13
N ILE A 160 -5.00 -10.64 -0.04
CA ILE A 160 -4.01 -10.62 -1.11
C ILE A 160 -3.39 -9.23 -1.15
N VAL A 161 -2.06 -9.20 -1.10
CA VAL A 161 -1.25 -8.01 -1.19
C VAL A 161 -0.41 -8.07 -2.46
N ARG A 162 -0.55 -7.05 -3.29
CA ARG A 162 0.41 -6.77 -4.36
C ARG A 162 1.61 -6.07 -3.74
N LEU A 163 2.79 -6.58 -3.96
CA LEU A 163 4.03 -5.95 -3.52
C LEU A 163 4.29 -4.66 -4.32
N GLY A 164 4.93 -3.69 -3.70
CA GLY A 164 5.27 -2.43 -4.37
C GLY A 164 6.22 -2.60 -5.54
N VAL A 165 7.09 -3.59 -5.45
CA VAL A 165 7.93 -4.09 -6.53
C VAL A 165 8.09 -5.60 -6.37
N PRO A 166 8.24 -6.35 -7.47
CA PRO A 166 8.58 -7.77 -7.39
C PRO A 166 9.91 -7.98 -6.68
N GLY A 167 9.96 -9.00 -5.83
CA GLY A 167 11.16 -9.28 -5.04
C GLY A 167 11.22 -10.67 -4.44
N VAL A 168 12.37 -10.98 -3.85
CA VAL A 168 12.63 -12.22 -3.12
C VAL A 168 12.25 -11.97 -1.65
N VAL A 169 11.34 -12.77 -1.12
CA VAL A 169 10.87 -12.67 0.26
C VAL A 169 11.88 -13.31 1.20
N GLU A 170 12.29 -12.60 2.23
CA GLU A 170 13.27 -13.07 3.21
C GLU A 170 12.70 -13.20 4.62
N ARG A 171 11.66 -12.44 4.94
CA ARG A 171 11.04 -12.40 6.25
C ARG A 171 9.63 -11.87 6.16
N VAL A 172 8.74 -12.44 6.96
CA VAL A 172 7.36 -12.00 7.11
C VAL A 172 7.12 -11.62 8.56
N VAL A 173 6.38 -10.54 8.80
CA VAL A 173 5.94 -10.14 10.14
C VAL A 173 4.43 -9.99 10.16
N VAL A 174 3.81 -10.65 11.15
CA VAL A 174 2.37 -10.54 11.45
C VAL A 174 2.22 -9.95 12.84
N ASP A 175 1.68 -8.75 12.92
CA ASP A 175 1.47 -8.04 14.18
C ASP A 175 0.01 -8.17 14.62
N THR A 176 -0.23 -8.64 15.82
CA THR A 176 -1.54 -8.74 16.46
C THR A 176 -1.74 -7.67 17.54
N ALA A 177 -0.97 -6.55 17.47
CA ALA A 177 -1.08 -5.47 18.45
C ALA A 177 -2.52 -5.04 18.71
N HIS A 178 -2.89 -4.87 19.94
CA HIS A 178 -4.23 -4.55 20.46
C HIS A 178 -5.28 -5.65 20.33
N PHE A 179 -5.09 -6.68 19.50
CA PHE A 179 -5.99 -7.84 19.39
C PHE A 179 -5.65 -8.86 20.47
N ARG A 180 -6.31 -8.75 21.63
CA ARG A 180 -6.02 -9.56 22.82
C ARG A 180 -6.90 -10.80 22.94
N GLY A 181 -8.16 -10.73 22.50
CA GLY A 181 -9.13 -11.82 22.57
C GLY A 181 -9.67 -12.27 21.19
N ASN A 182 -9.37 -11.52 20.17
CA ASN A 182 -9.88 -11.70 18.80
C ASN A 182 -8.75 -11.75 17.76
N PHE A 183 -7.57 -12.20 18.15
CA PHE A 183 -6.46 -12.47 17.23
C PHE A 183 -6.64 -13.86 16.57
N PRO A 184 -6.12 -14.09 15.35
CA PRO A 184 -6.13 -15.40 14.71
C PRO A 184 -5.27 -16.41 15.47
N GLN A 185 -5.70 -17.66 15.51
CA GLN A 185 -4.92 -18.73 16.15
C GLN A 185 -3.66 -19.10 15.37
N LYS A 186 -3.76 -19.05 14.03
CA LYS A 186 -2.65 -19.41 13.13
C LYS A 186 -2.66 -18.52 11.90
N VAL A 187 -1.49 -18.46 11.27
CA VAL A 187 -1.29 -17.82 9.96
C VAL A 187 -0.58 -18.77 9.00
N ARG A 188 -0.92 -18.68 7.73
CA ARG A 188 -0.17 -19.24 6.59
C ARG A 188 0.11 -18.13 5.60
N VAL A 189 1.20 -18.25 4.85
CA VAL A 189 1.53 -17.27 3.81
C VAL A 189 1.86 -17.97 2.52
N PHE A 190 1.30 -17.47 1.43
CA PHE A 190 1.53 -17.90 0.07
C PHE A 190 2.08 -16.75 -0.74
N ALA A 191 2.84 -17.05 -1.77
CA ALA A 191 3.35 -16.06 -2.71
C ALA A 191 3.10 -16.49 -4.16
N ALA A 192 2.96 -15.52 -5.05
CA ALA A 192 2.77 -15.76 -6.48
C ALA A 192 3.63 -14.78 -7.29
N PRO A 193 4.13 -15.20 -8.48
CA PRO A 193 4.87 -14.31 -9.35
C PRO A 193 3.97 -13.18 -9.90
N ALA A 194 4.59 -12.07 -10.30
CA ALA A 194 3.91 -11.06 -11.09
C ALA A 194 3.71 -11.59 -12.52
N THR A 195 2.47 -11.57 -12.99
CA THR A 195 2.12 -11.96 -14.36
C THR A 195 1.44 -10.80 -15.07
N LEU A 196 1.81 -10.55 -16.31
CA LEU A 196 1.19 -9.51 -17.14
C LEU A 196 0.31 -10.14 -18.22
N GLU A 197 -0.83 -9.53 -18.48
CA GLU A 197 -1.61 -9.81 -19.69
C GLU A 197 -0.90 -9.30 -20.95
N THR A 198 -1.39 -9.72 -22.11
CA THR A 198 -0.85 -9.31 -23.42
C THR A 198 -0.91 -7.80 -23.67
N ASP A 199 -1.79 -7.09 -22.98
CA ASP A 199 -1.93 -5.62 -23.02
C ASP A 199 -1.09 -4.89 -21.97
N GLY A 200 -0.25 -5.63 -21.22
CA GLY A 200 0.63 -5.09 -20.18
C GLY A 200 -0.04 -4.84 -18.82
N ARG A 201 -1.32 -5.21 -18.65
CA ARG A 201 -1.96 -5.15 -17.34
C ARG A 201 -1.48 -6.29 -16.44
N GLU A 202 -1.26 -5.96 -15.16
CA GLU A 202 -0.90 -6.94 -14.15
C GLU A 202 -2.12 -7.80 -13.79
N VAL A 203 -1.94 -9.12 -13.82
CA VAL A 203 -2.97 -10.08 -13.42
C VAL A 203 -2.91 -10.26 -11.91
N VAL A 204 -4.00 -9.93 -11.22
CA VAL A 204 -4.15 -10.23 -9.79
C VAL A 204 -4.61 -11.67 -9.64
N PRO A 205 -3.82 -12.57 -9.03
CA PRO A 205 -4.23 -13.96 -8.83
C PRO A 205 -5.47 -14.04 -7.93
N GLY A 206 -6.47 -14.84 -8.32
CA GLY A 206 -7.60 -15.18 -7.47
C GLY A 206 -7.17 -15.98 -6.24
N ALA A 207 -7.96 -15.95 -5.17
CA ALA A 207 -7.58 -16.60 -3.91
C ALA A 207 -7.36 -18.11 -4.02
N GLY A 208 -8.04 -18.78 -4.96
CA GLY A 208 -7.95 -20.22 -5.20
C GLY A 208 -7.06 -20.64 -6.37
N ASP A 209 -6.36 -19.73 -7.02
CA ASP A 209 -5.55 -20.02 -8.20
C ASP A 209 -4.37 -20.93 -7.89
N GLU A 210 -3.97 -21.72 -8.86
CA GLU A 210 -2.80 -22.63 -8.77
C GLU A 210 -1.45 -21.90 -8.73
N ALA A 211 -1.44 -20.59 -9.05
CA ALA A 211 -0.23 -19.76 -9.02
C ALA A 211 0.34 -19.55 -7.60
N TRP A 212 -0.42 -19.87 -6.56
CA TRP A 212 0.02 -19.70 -5.18
C TRP A 212 0.93 -20.80 -4.70
N THR A 213 2.13 -20.43 -4.32
CA THR A 213 3.09 -21.31 -3.63
C THR A 213 3.10 -20.99 -2.13
N GLU A 214 2.95 -21.98 -1.28
CA GLU A 214 3.04 -21.80 0.18
C GLU A 214 4.50 -21.56 0.59
N ILE A 215 4.77 -20.35 1.11
CA ILE A 215 6.10 -19.96 1.60
C ILE A 215 6.20 -20.01 3.14
N LEU A 216 5.08 -20.01 3.85
CA LEU A 216 5.02 -20.20 5.30
C LEU A 216 3.88 -21.16 5.65
N GLU A 217 4.24 -22.32 6.21
CA GLU A 217 3.26 -23.26 6.78
C GLU A 217 2.57 -22.67 8.01
N ALA A 218 1.50 -23.32 8.45
CA ALA A 218 0.70 -22.85 9.55
C ALA A 218 1.52 -22.61 10.84
N GLN A 219 1.70 -21.36 11.20
CA GLN A 219 2.36 -20.91 12.42
C GLN A 219 1.36 -20.40 13.43
N ALA A 220 1.57 -20.70 14.71
CA ALA A 220 0.75 -20.19 15.80
C ALA A 220 0.97 -18.70 16.02
N LEU A 221 -0.11 -17.96 16.25
CA LEU A 221 -0.09 -16.58 16.67
C LEU A 221 -0.46 -16.46 18.15
N GLY A 222 -0.08 -15.37 18.78
CA GLY A 222 -0.48 -14.99 20.13
C GLY A 222 -1.04 -13.57 20.15
N PRO A 223 -1.65 -13.15 21.27
CA PRO A 223 -2.26 -11.84 21.39
C PRO A 223 -1.23 -10.72 21.51
N ASP A 224 -1.56 -9.55 20.98
CA ASP A 224 -0.91 -8.26 21.28
C ASP A 224 0.61 -8.25 21.08
N LYS A 225 1.13 -8.90 20.02
CA LYS A 225 2.57 -8.92 19.73
C LYS A 225 2.89 -9.09 18.25
N GLU A 226 4.13 -8.79 17.88
CA GLU A 226 4.70 -9.12 16.58
C GLU A 226 5.19 -10.55 16.54
N HIS A 227 4.90 -11.24 15.43
CA HIS A 227 5.39 -12.57 15.12
C HIS A 227 6.25 -12.44 13.87
N GLU A 228 7.51 -12.78 14.01
CA GLU A 228 8.49 -12.69 12.95
C GLU A 228 8.87 -14.09 12.46
N PHE A 229 8.84 -14.27 11.13
CA PHE A 229 9.13 -15.52 10.45
C PHE A 229 10.23 -15.24 9.42
N GLY A 230 11.45 -15.61 9.73
CA GLY A 230 12.62 -15.44 8.87
C GLY A 230 12.85 -16.65 7.97
N ARG A 231 14.00 -16.65 7.29
CA ARG A 231 14.38 -17.71 6.34
C ARG A 231 14.44 -19.11 6.97
N GLU A 232 14.62 -19.19 8.28
CA GLU A 232 14.69 -20.47 9.01
C GLU A 232 13.36 -21.23 9.05
N VAL A 233 12.22 -20.53 8.85
CA VAL A 233 10.88 -21.14 8.82
C VAL A 233 10.15 -20.90 7.49
N LEU A 234 10.65 -19.98 6.64
CA LEU A 234 10.14 -19.84 5.30
C LEU A 234 10.64 -20.99 4.44
N LYS A 235 9.74 -21.57 3.65
CA LYS A 235 10.13 -22.58 2.67
C LYS A 235 11.00 -21.95 1.59
N GLU A 236 12.16 -22.54 1.35
CA GLU A 236 12.92 -22.26 0.15
C GLU A 236 12.14 -22.85 -1.03
N VAL A 237 11.63 -21.99 -1.88
CA VAL A 237 11.08 -22.41 -3.16
C VAL A 237 12.22 -22.32 -4.16
N ASP A 238 12.63 -23.49 -4.68
CA ASP A 238 13.78 -23.69 -5.55
C ASP A 238 13.83 -22.68 -6.70
N GLY A 239 14.77 -21.76 -6.60
CA GLY A 239 15.26 -20.95 -7.69
C GLY A 239 16.78 -20.97 -7.59
N GLU A 240 17.46 -21.47 -8.60
CA GLU A 240 18.93 -21.64 -8.67
C GLU A 240 19.68 -20.45 -8.06
N GLY A 241 19.96 -20.50 -6.74
CA GLY A 241 20.84 -19.58 -6.02
C GLY A 241 20.34 -18.14 -5.74
N GLU A 242 19.35 -17.59 -6.44
CA GLU A 242 18.88 -16.20 -6.28
C GLU A 242 17.53 -16.04 -5.56
N GLY A 243 16.83 -17.14 -5.30
CA GLY A 243 15.48 -17.14 -4.74
C GLY A 243 14.39 -16.77 -5.76
N MET A 244 13.17 -17.23 -5.52
CA MET A 244 12.04 -16.97 -6.40
C MET A 244 11.52 -15.54 -6.24
N VAL A 245 11.22 -14.88 -7.37
CA VAL A 245 10.71 -13.49 -7.40
C VAL A 245 9.18 -13.51 -7.39
N TYR A 246 8.60 -12.85 -6.41
CA TYR A 246 7.16 -12.75 -6.22
C TYR A 246 6.66 -11.32 -6.43
N GLY A 247 5.47 -11.18 -7.02
CA GLY A 247 4.75 -9.91 -7.14
C GLY A 247 3.58 -9.80 -6.19
N PHE A 248 3.08 -10.94 -5.69
CA PHE A 248 1.94 -11.01 -4.80
C PHE A 248 2.22 -11.91 -3.60
N VAL A 249 1.61 -11.55 -2.46
CA VAL A 249 1.60 -12.37 -1.25
C VAL A 249 0.17 -12.49 -0.74
N LYS A 250 -0.23 -13.70 -0.34
CA LYS A 250 -1.53 -13.97 0.28
C LYS A 250 -1.31 -14.44 1.71
N MET A 251 -1.78 -13.66 2.68
CA MET A 251 -1.87 -14.07 4.09
C MET A 251 -3.21 -14.75 4.32
N VAL A 252 -3.18 -15.92 4.93
CA VAL A 252 -4.36 -16.68 5.36
C VAL A 252 -4.34 -16.77 6.88
N ILE A 253 -5.40 -16.32 7.53
CA ILE A 253 -5.60 -16.43 8.98
C ILE A 253 -6.60 -17.53 9.31
N ILE A 254 -6.40 -18.20 10.44
CA ILE A 254 -7.17 -19.35 10.85
C ILE A 254 -7.62 -19.18 12.31
N PRO A 255 -8.94 -19.26 12.62
CA PRO A 255 -10.05 -19.27 11.66
C PRO A 255 -10.38 -17.87 11.12
N ASP A 256 -10.40 -16.86 11.97
CA ASP A 256 -10.77 -15.46 11.77
C ASP A 256 -10.03 -14.58 12.79
N GLY A 257 -10.27 -13.28 12.75
CA GLY A 257 -9.80 -12.36 13.79
C GLY A 257 -9.14 -11.09 13.25
N GLY A 258 -8.40 -10.42 14.13
CA GLY A 258 -7.75 -9.17 13.84
C GLY A 258 -6.24 -9.27 13.68
N VAL A 259 -5.72 -8.62 12.66
CA VAL A 259 -4.29 -8.43 12.40
C VAL A 259 -4.03 -6.94 12.28
N LYS A 260 -3.07 -6.45 13.04
CA LYS A 260 -2.73 -5.03 13.09
C LYS A 260 -1.92 -4.60 11.88
N ARG A 261 -0.85 -5.35 11.59
CA ARG A 261 0.05 -5.09 10.46
C ARG A 261 0.55 -6.39 9.85
N PHE A 262 0.79 -6.31 8.57
CA PHE A 262 1.43 -7.36 7.80
C PHE A 262 2.60 -6.78 7.04
N ARG A 263 3.81 -7.30 7.26
CA ARG A 263 5.04 -6.85 6.62
C ARG A 263 5.69 -7.98 5.86
N VAL A 264 6.25 -7.65 4.70
CA VAL A 264 6.95 -8.60 3.84
C VAL A 264 8.31 -8.02 3.49
N PHE A 265 9.31 -8.41 4.24
CA PHE A 265 10.67 -7.93 4.02
C PHE A 265 11.37 -8.80 2.97
N GLY A 266 12.06 -8.12 2.07
CA GLY A 266 12.78 -8.79 1.00
C GLY A 266 13.63 -7.84 0.17
N ARG A 267 14.29 -8.40 -0.82
CA ARG A 267 15.09 -7.65 -1.79
C ARG A 267 14.31 -7.53 -3.10
N ARG A 268 14.34 -6.37 -3.72
CA ARG A 268 13.77 -6.21 -5.06
C ARG A 268 14.51 -7.12 -6.06
N ALA A 269 13.78 -7.62 -7.06
CA ALA A 269 14.41 -8.31 -8.18
C ALA A 269 15.44 -7.37 -8.83
N GLY A 270 16.62 -7.89 -9.15
CA GLY A 270 17.64 -7.15 -9.88
C GLY A 270 17.06 -6.64 -11.21
N GLY A 271 17.44 -5.45 -11.66
CA GLY A 271 16.94 -4.81 -12.88
C GLY A 271 17.38 -5.49 -14.17
N GLY A 272 17.05 -6.77 -14.32
CA GLY A 272 16.90 -7.41 -15.62
C GLY A 272 15.49 -7.07 -16.10
N GLU A 273 15.35 -6.57 -17.30
CA GLU A 273 14.10 -6.26 -17.97
C GLU A 273 13.06 -7.34 -17.67
N VAL A 274 11.86 -6.93 -17.21
CA VAL A 274 10.67 -7.75 -17.27
C VAL A 274 10.29 -7.82 -18.75
N GLY A 275 11.18 -8.45 -19.51
CA GLY A 275 11.09 -8.70 -20.94
C GLY A 275 10.69 -10.13 -21.15
N GLY A 276 9.42 -10.34 -21.51
CA GLY A 276 8.93 -11.62 -21.99
C GLY A 276 9.89 -12.21 -23.02
N ARG A 277 10.32 -13.45 -22.82
CA ARG A 277 10.86 -14.29 -23.88
C ARG A 277 9.80 -14.38 -24.98
N MET A 278 9.90 -13.52 -25.98
CA MET A 278 9.28 -13.78 -27.28
C MET A 278 9.93 -15.05 -27.81
N GLY A 279 9.18 -16.16 -27.81
CA GLY A 279 9.53 -17.36 -28.54
C GLY A 279 9.67 -16.98 -30.03
N ARG A 280 10.87 -17.14 -30.56
CA ARG A 280 11.05 -17.25 -32.01
C ARG A 280 10.61 -18.66 -32.41
N ALA A 281 9.55 -18.73 -33.16
CA ALA A 281 9.28 -19.84 -34.07
C ALA A 281 9.87 -19.51 -35.45
#